data_147a79ba3b3126551237a54a9148280a
#
_entry.id   147a79ba3b3126551237a54a9148280a
#
_cell.length_a   1.000
_cell.length_b   1.000
_cell.length_c   1.000
_cell.angle_alpha   90.00
_cell.angle_beta   90.00
_cell.angle_gamma   90.00
#
_symmetry.space_group_name_H-M   'P 1'
#
loop_
_entity.id
_entity.type
_entity.pdbx_description
1 polymer ?
#
loop_
_entity_poly.entity_id
_entity_poly.type
_entity_poly.pdbx_seq_one_letter_code
_entity_poly.pdbx_strand_id
1 'polypeptide(L)'
;IKGVNELVGCNYSVIPDQIEAGTFMIAAAATKGDVTITNIIPKHLESISAKLIEMGAIVEEGDDSVRVTVDNELRGVNVKTAPYPGFPTDVQQPMSVLLSITKGRSLVTESIWENRHKHTDELKKMGAMIKVEGRTAIIDGVEKLEGAKVIATDLRAGAAMVIAGLIANGETEIVDIEHIDRGYPHIEEKFRSLGADIRRVVR
;
A
#
# COMPACT_ATOMS: atom_id res chain seq x y z
N ILE A 1 23.26 5.76 -23.08
CA ILE A 1 24.46 5.47 -22.26
C ILE A 1 25.68 5.80 -23.11
N LYS A 2 26.59 6.60 -22.55
CA LYS A 2 27.91 6.82 -23.13
C LYS A 2 28.88 5.86 -22.45
N GLY A 3 29.46 4.95 -23.23
CA GLY A 3 30.42 3.98 -22.73
C GLY A 3 31.69 4.64 -22.19
N VAL A 4 32.34 3.98 -21.24
CA VAL A 4 33.66 4.35 -20.69
C VAL A 4 34.63 3.21 -20.88
N ASN A 5 35.94 3.51 -20.93
CA ASN A 5 36.96 2.50 -21.16
C ASN A 5 37.21 1.59 -19.93
N GLU A 6 36.93 2.12 -18.73
CA GLU A 6 37.17 1.44 -17.47
C GLU A 6 36.07 1.82 -16.44
N LEU A 7 35.67 0.84 -15.63
CA LEU A 7 34.81 1.04 -14.48
C LEU A 7 35.65 0.99 -13.21
N VAL A 8 35.43 1.96 -12.33
CA VAL A 8 36.06 2.04 -11.01
C VAL A 8 35.06 1.70 -9.91
N GLY A 9 35.55 1.10 -8.82
CA GLY A 9 34.73 0.83 -7.63
C GLY A 9 34.29 2.13 -6.94
N CYS A 10 33.15 2.08 -6.24
CA CYS A 10 32.68 3.17 -5.39
C CYS A 10 32.08 2.64 -4.10
N ASN A 11 32.00 3.50 -3.08
CA ASN A 11 31.18 3.29 -1.91
C ASN A 11 29.86 4.04 -2.10
N TYR A 12 28.74 3.32 -1.98
CA TYR A 12 27.42 3.90 -2.16
C TYR A 12 26.44 3.32 -1.12
N SER A 13 25.67 4.20 -0.48
CA SER A 13 24.56 3.78 0.37
C SER A 13 23.26 3.79 -0.43
N VAL A 14 22.57 2.64 -0.46
CA VAL A 14 21.27 2.53 -1.13
C VAL A 14 20.26 3.43 -0.40
N ILE A 15 19.49 4.19 -1.17
CA ILE A 15 18.43 5.03 -0.61
C ILE A 15 17.31 4.16 0.01
N PRO A 16 16.57 4.68 1.00
CA PRO A 16 15.43 4.00 1.61
C PRO A 16 14.35 3.63 0.58
N ASP A 17 13.64 2.51 0.81
CA ASP A 17 12.55 2.06 -0.05
C ASP A 17 11.29 2.90 0.18
N GLN A 18 10.98 3.77 -0.78
CA GLN A 18 9.78 4.61 -0.76
C GLN A 18 8.48 3.78 -0.87
N ILE A 19 8.54 2.58 -1.47
CA ILE A 19 7.34 1.75 -1.65
C ILE A 19 6.99 1.04 -0.35
N GLU A 20 7.98 0.52 0.37
CA GLU A 20 7.76 -0.02 1.70
C GLU A 20 7.22 1.08 2.63
N ALA A 21 7.86 2.25 2.65
CA ALA A 21 7.39 3.38 3.45
C ALA A 21 5.95 3.77 3.11
N GLY A 22 5.62 3.94 1.83
CA GLY A 22 4.26 4.24 1.38
C GLY A 22 3.23 3.17 1.75
N THR A 23 3.64 1.90 1.76
CA THR A 23 2.78 0.78 2.20
C THR A 23 2.44 0.92 3.70
N PHE A 24 3.41 1.25 4.54
CA PHE A 24 3.17 1.48 5.97
C PHE A 24 2.38 2.77 6.24
N MET A 25 2.56 3.84 5.46
CA MET A 25 1.72 5.05 5.54
C MET A 25 0.25 4.71 5.28
N ILE A 26 -0.02 3.93 4.24
CA ILE A 26 -1.38 3.49 3.89
C ILE A 26 -1.94 2.56 4.96
N ALA A 27 -1.14 1.63 5.49
CA ALA A 27 -1.57 0.76 6.58
C ALA A 27 -1.95 1.56 7.83
N ALA A 28 -1.15 2.56 8.21
CA ALA A 28 -1.47 3.46 9.32
C ALA A 28 -2.81 4.19 9.10
N ALA A 29 -3.02 4.73 7.90
CA ALA A 29 -4.28 5.38 7.54
C ALA A 29 -5.47 4.41 7.56
N ALA A 30 -5.31 3.18 7.05
CA ALA A 30 -6.36 2.18 6.97
C ALA A 30 -6.79 1.65 8.35
N THR A 31 -5.84 1.47 9.25
CA THR A 31 -6.08 1.01 10.63
C THR A 31 -6.44 2.13 11.60
N LYS A 32 -6.47 3.39 11.14
CA LYS A 32 -6.60 4.60 11.98
C LYS A 32 -5.56 4.63 13.10
N GLY A 33 -4.34 4.18 12.77
CA GLY A 33 -3.20 4.14 13.67
C GLY A 33 -2.50 5.49 13.78
N ASP A 34 -1.53 5.56 14.67
CA ASP A 34 -0.57 6.66 14.81
C ASP A 34 0.82 6.08 14.61
N VAL A 35 1.38 6.25 13.42
CA VAL A 35 2.65 5.60 13.04
C VAL A 35 3.62 6.61 12.47
N THR A 36 4.83 6.60 12.99
CA THR A 36 5.97 7.35 12.45
C THR A 36 6.92 6.41 11.72
N ILE A 37 7.16 6.67 10.45
CA ILE A 37 8.12 5.95 9.60
C ILE A 37 9.38 6.80 9.55
N THR A 38 10.51 6.24 9.96
CA THR A 38 11.82 6.91 10.04
C THR A 38 12.81 6.35 9.02
N ASN A 39 13.95 7.03 8.86
CA ASN A 39 15.00 6.67 7.91
C ASN A 39 14.45 6.59 6.46
N ILE A 40 13.74 7.64 6.06
CA ILE A 40 13.15 7.79 4.73
C ILE A 40 13.56 9.14 4.12
N ILE A 41 13.22 9.34 2.86
CA ILE A 41 13.34 10.64 2.19
C ILE A 41 11.92 11.14 1.94
N PRO A 42 11.36 12.05 2.77
CA PRO A 42 9.95 12.49 2.67
C PRO A 42 9.58 12.98 1.27
N LYS A 43 10.50 13.66 0.60
CA LYS A 43 10.32 14.13 -0.77
C LYS A 43 9.98 13.01 -1.78
N HIS A 44 10.40 11.78 -1.53
CA HIS A 44 10.06 10.64 -2.38
C HIS A 44 8.60 10.16 -2.17
N LEU A 45 7.96 10.59 -1.09
CA LEU A 45 6.62 10.19 -0.68
C LEU A 45 5.55 11.28 -0.94
N GLU A 46 5.94 12.45 -1.49
CA GLU A 46 5.04 13.60 -1.69
C GLU A 46 3.71 13.25 -2.36
N SER A 47 3.73 12.40 -3.39
CA SER A 47 2.51 12.00 -4.09
C SER A 47 1.59 11.10 -3.26
N ILE A 48 2.16 10.31 -2.33
CA ILE A 48 1.41 9.46 -1.41
C ILE A 48 0.86 10.32 -0.27
N SER A 49 1.72 11.16 0.35
CA SER A 49 1.33 12.14 1.37
C SER A 49 0.17 13.01 0.89
N ALA A 50 0.28 13.56 -0.33
CA ALA A 50 -0.76 14.41 -0.90
C ALA A 50 -2.11 13.68 -1.03
N LYS A 51 -2.13 12.41 -1.42
CA LYS A 51 -3.36 11.62 -1.52
C LYS A 51 -3.94 11.28 -0.15
N LEU A 52 -3.13 10.95 0.82
CA LEU A 52 -3.60 10.71 2.19
C LEU A 52 -4.18 11.98 2.81
N ILE A 53 -3.54 13.14 2.61
CA ILE A 53 -4.07 14.44 3.05
C ILE A 53 -5.38 14.78 2.33
N GLU A 54 -5.46 14.55 1.00
CA GLU A 54 -6.69 14.74 0.23
C GLU A 54 -7.83 13.87 0.77
N MET A 55 -7.54 12.66 1.25
CA MET A 55 -8.52 11.76 1.88
C MET A 55 -8.98 12.25 3.26
N GLY A 56 -8.21 13.09 3.93
CA GLY A 56 -8.48 13.61 5.27
C GLY A 56 -7.60 13.04 6.38
N ALA A 57 -6.53 12.30 6.02
CA ALA A 57 -5.50 11.91 6.98
C ALA A 57 -4.59 13.10 7.33
N ILE A 58 -3.97 13.03 8.50
CA ILE A 58 -2.94 13.98 8.94
C ILE A 58 -1.59 13.34 8.62
N VAL A 59 -0.76 14.07 7.87
CA VAL A 59 0.58 13.65 7.51
C VAL A 59 1.56 14.74 7.92
N GLU A 60 2.44 14.42 8.85
CA GLU A 60 3.46 15.32 9.38
C GLU A 60 4.83 14.87 8.88
N GLU A 61 5.53 15.73 8.14
CA GLU A 61 6.86 15.44 7.58
C GLU A 61 7.96 16.03 8.46
N GLY A 62 8.93 15.19 8.84
CA GLY A 62 10.19 15.60 9.47
C GLY A 62 11.33 15.60 8.45
N ASP A 63 12.56 15.71 8.92
CA ASP A 63 13.76 15.72 8.06
C ASP A 63 13.97 14.37 7.36
N ASP A 64 13.79 13.27 8.08
CA ASP A 64 13.95 11.88 7.61
C ASP A 64 12.80 10.97 8.03
N SER A 65 11.64 11.55 8.31
CA SER A 65 10.49 10.83 8.85
C SER A 65 9.16 11.38 8.32
N VAL A 66 8.14 10.52 8.37
CA VAL A 66 6.74 10.90 8.13
C VAL A 66 5.88 10.22 9.18
N ARG A 67 5.02 11.00 9.86
CA ARG A 67 3.99 10.49 10.78
C ARG A 67 2.64 10.57 10.11
N VAL A 68 1.86 9.50 10.22
CA VAL A 68 0.49 9.41 9.67
C VAL A 68 -0.48 9.12 10.80
N THR A 69 -1.53 9.95 10.91
CA THR A 69 -2.65 9.77 11.85
C THR A 69 -3.98 10.04 11.16
N VAL A 70 -5.06 9.52 11.74
CA VAL A 70 -6.42 9.68 11.21
C VAL A 70 -7.39 9.96 12.36
N ASP A 71 -7.88 11.20 12.43
CA ASP A 71 -8.82 11.63 13.46
C ASP A 71 -10.30 11.54 13.01
N ASN A 72 -10.54 11.60 11.70
CA ASN A 72 -11.87 11.66 11.12
C ASN A 72 -12.08 10.54 10.08
N GLU A 73 -13.31 10.41 9.58
CA GLU A 73 -13.60 9.52 8.47
C GLU A 73 -12.84 9.96 7.20
N LEU A 74 -12.16 9.01 6.60
CA LEU A 74 -11.52 9.22 5.30
C LEU A 74 -12.55 9.19 4.18
N ARG A 75 -12.35 10.06 3.18
CA ARG A 75 -13.18 10.12 1.98
C ARG A 75 -12.49 9.52 0.76
N GLY A 76 -13.29 9.01 -0.16
CA GLY A 76 -12.80 8.53 -1.46
C GLY A 76 -12.15 9.63 -2.28
N VAL A 77 -11.08 9.28 -2.99
CA VAL A 77 -10.35 10.17 -3.90
C VAL A 77 -10.00 9.45 -5.19
N ASN A 78 -9.72 10.20 -6.24
CA ASN A 78 -9.26 9.63 -7.49
C ASN A 78 -7.73 9.55 -7.50
N VAL A 79 -7.21 8.38 -7.89
CA VAL A 79 -5.78 8.11 -8.01
C VAL A 79 -5.47 7.71 -9.45
N LYS A 80 -4.42 8.30 -10.00
CA LYS A 80 -3.86 7.91 -11.29
C LYS A 80 -2.37 7.66 -11.13
N THR A 81 -1.92 6.46 -11.46
CA THR A 81 -0.50 6.15 -11.43
C THR A 81 0.25 6.92 -12.51
N ALA A 82 1.47 7.33 -12.22
CA ALA A 82 2.34 8.03 -13.15
C ALA A 82 3.82 7.78 -12.80
N PRO A 83 4.74 7.96 -13.76
CA PRO A 83 6.16 7.97 -13.44
C PRO A 83 6.50 9.01 -12.37
N TYR A 84 7.55 8.74 -11.60
CA TYR A 84 8.05 9.70 -10.60
C TYR A 84 8.20 11.13 -11.21
N PRO A 85 7.76 12.16 -10.50
CA PRO A 85 7.26 12.22 -9.12
C PRO A 85 5.75 11.99 -8.97
N GLY A 86 5.07 11.39 -9.93
CA GLY A 86 3.66 11.04 -9.83
C GLY A 86 3.40 9.87 -8.88
N PHE A 87 2.12 9.50 -8.71
CA PHE A 87 1.72 8.42 -7.80
C PHE A 87 2.25 7.07 -8.27
N PRO A 88 3.05 6.36 -7.44
CA PRO A 88 3.73 5.15 -7.88
C PRO A 88 2.76 3.98 -8.10
N THR A 89 2.93 3.28 -9.23
CA THR A 89 2.15 2.10 -9.57
C THR A 89 2.29 0.98 -8.52
N ASP A 90 3.42 0.93 -7.80
CA ASP A 90 3.69 -0.09 -6.77
C ASP A 90 2.94 0.16 -5.46
N VAL A 91 2.33 1.32 -5.28
CA VAL A 91 1.49 1.66 -4.12
C VAL A 91 0.00 1.67 -4.49
N GLN A 92 -0.33 1.42 -5.75
CA GLN A 92 -1.70 1.41 -6.27
C GLN A 92 -2.56 0.33 -5.59
N GLN A 93 -2.01 -0.86 -5.37
CA GLN A 93 -2.73 -1.98 -4.77
C GLN A 93 -3.02 -1.76 -3.27
N PRO A 94 -2.03 -1.37 -2.42
CA PRO A 94 -2.30 -0.91 -1.07
C PRO A 94 -3.33 0.24 -0.98
N MET A 95 -3.22 1.23 -1.88
CA MET A 95 -4.18 2.34 -1.94
C MET A 95 -5.60 1.85 -2.27
N SER A 96 -5.76 0.86 -3.15
CA SER A 96 -7.07 0.27 -3.45
C SER A 96 -7.72 -0.37 -2.23
N VAL A 97 -6.94 -0.95 -1.31
CA VAL A 97 -7.45 -1.47 -0.03
C VAL A 97 -7.99 -0.34 0.82
N LEU A 98 -7.21 0.73 1.02
CA LEU A 98 -7.66 1.89 1.81
C LEU A 98 -8.93 2.49 1.21
N LEU A 99 -8.98 2.70 -0.10
CA LEU A 99 -10.16 3.24 -0.78
C LEU A 99 -11.39 2.34 -0.69
N SER A 100 -11.20 1.02 -0.49
CA SER A 100 -12.33 0.08 -0.33
C SER A 100 -13.11 0.27 0.97
N ILE A 101 -12.55 0.95 1.97
CA ILE A 101 -13.20 1.23 3.26
C ILE A 101 -13.47 2.72 3.50
N THR A 102 -13.24 3.58 2.50
CA THR A 102 -13.46 5.02 2.63
C THR A 102 -14.85 5.40 2.14
N LYS A 103 -15.40 6.47 2.70
CA LYS A 103 -16.73 6.95 2.31
C LYS A 103 -16.75 7.49 0.89
N GLY A 104 -17.66 6.96 0.07
CA GLY A 104 -17.89 7.43 -1.29
C GLY A 104 -17.23 6.58 -2.36
N ARG A 105 -17.19 7.12 -3.57
CA ARG A 105 -16.64 6.45 -4.75
C ARG A 105 -15.26 6.98 -5.08
N SER A 106 -14.38 6.08 -5.47
CA SER A 106 -13.01 6.38 -5.92
C SER A 106 -12.73 5.75 -7.28
N LEU A 107 -11.85 6.37 -8.05
CA LEU A 107 -11.35 5.83 -9.30
C LEU A 107 -9.83 5.62 -9.18
N VAL A 108 -9.38 4.42 -9.46
CA VAL A 108 -7.95 4.08 -9.50
C VAL A 108 -7.57 3.73 -10.92
N THR A 109 -6.90 4.65 -11.61
CA THR A 109 -6.48 4.47 -13.00
C THR A 109 -5.00 4.09 -13.07
N GLU A 110 -4.73 2.92 -13.58
CA GLU A 110 -3.38 2.41 -13.82
C GLU A 110 -2.89 2.83 -15.21
N SER A 111 -1.88 3.69 -15.26
CA SER A 111 -1.37 4.22 -16.54
C SER A 111 0.00 3.66 -16.94
N ILE A 112 0.66 2.92 -16.04
CA ILE A 112 2.01 2.37 -16.25
C ILE A 112 1.93 0.95 -16.80
N TRP A 113 1.18 0.07 -16.11
CA TRP A 113 1.10 -1.35 -16.44
C TRP A 113 -0.25 -1.74 -17.00
N GLU A 114 -0.27 -2.79 -17.78
CA GLU A 114 -1.49 -3.45 -18.22
C GLU A 114 -1.89 -4.54 -17.22
N ASN A 115 -3.21 -4.77 -17.06
CA ASN A 115 -3.77 -5.85 -16.25
C ASN A 115 -3.29 -5.87 -14.77
N ARG A 116 -3.05 -4.69 -14.15
CA ARG A 116 -2.54 -4.61 -12.78
C ARG A 116 -3.64 -4.53 -11.70
N HIS A 117 -4.86 -4.94 -12.03
CA HIS A 117 -6.00 -4.93 -11.10
C HIS A 117 -6.38 -6.33 -10.58
N LYS A 118 -5.51 -7.35 -10.72
CA LYS A 118 -5.80 -8.73 -10.27
C LYS A 118 -6.11 -8.83 -8.77
N HIS A 119 -5.47 -8.01 -7.94
CA HIS A 119 -5.72 -7.94 -6.50
C HIS A 119 -7.19 -7.60 -6.15
N THR A 120 -7.92 -6.96 -7.06
CA THR A 120 -9.33 -6.61 -6.83
C THR A 120 -10.22 -7.85 -6.71
N ASP A 121 -9.86 -8.97 -7.33
CA ASP A 121 -10.64 -10.20 -7.20
C ASP A 121 -10.47 -10.81 -5.81
N GLU A 122 -9.30 -10.65 -5.21
CA GLU A 122 -9.07 -11.06 -3.82
C GLU A 122 -9.82 -10.14 -2.84
N LEU A 123 -9.80 -8.82 -3.08
CA LEU A 123 -10.57 -7.87 -2.27
C LEU A 123 -12.09 -8.10 -2.35
N LYS A 124 -12.61 -8.52 -3.49
CA LYS A 124 -14.03 -8.88 -3.64
C LYS A 124 -14.41 -10.10 -2.77
N LYS A 125 -13.49 -11.06 -2.58
CA LYS A 125 -13.72 -12.17 -1.63
C LYS A 125 -13.90 -11.68 -0.19
N MET A 126 -13.29 -10.55 0.15
CA MET A 126 -13.38 -9.87 1.43
C MET A 126 -14.57 -8.88 1.51
N GLY A 127 -15.42 -8.83 0.49
CA GLY A 127 -16.60 -7.98 0.44
C GLY A 127 -16.42 -6.59 -0.16
N ALA A 128 -15.25 -6.28 -0.75
CA ALA A 128 -15.04 -5.01 -1.41
C ALA A 128 -15.92 -4.83 -2.66
N MET A 129 -16.47 -3.65 -2.86
CA MET A 129 -17.28 -3.29 -4.02
C MET A 129 -16.40 -2.62 -5.08
N ILE A 130 -15.85 -3.42 -5.97
CA ILE A 130 -14.90 -2.98 -7.01
C ILE A 130 -15.36 -3.47 -8.38
N LYS A 131 -15.41 -2.55 -9.35
CA LYS A 131 -15.61 -2.86 -10.77
C LYS A 131 -14.39 -2.39 -11.57
N VAL A 132 -13.82 -3.26 -12.38
CA VAL A 132 -12.68 -2.89 -13.25
C VAL A 132 -13.19 -2.67 -14.67
N GLU A 133 -12.91 -1.49 -15.22
CA GLU A 133 -13.22 -1.11 -16.60
C GLU A 133 -11.91 -0.67 -17.28
N GLY A 134 -11.39 -1.54 -18.14
CA GLY A 134 -10.11 -1.31 -18.81
C GLY A 134 -8.96 -1.12 -17.80
N ARG A 135 -8.39 0.07 -17.75
CA ARG A 135 -7.30 0.42 -16.84
C ARG A 135 -7.75 1.10 -15.54
N THR A 136 -9.07 1.18 -15.31
CA THR A 136 -9.62 1.89 -14.15
C THR A 136 -10.41 0.94 -13.27
N ALA A 137 -10.07 0.89 -12.00
CA ALA A 137 -10.89 0.31 -10.96
C ALA A 137 -11.81 1.38 -10.37
N ILE A 138 -13.10 1.12 -10.38
CA ILE A 138 -14.15 1.91 -9.73
C ILE A 138 -14.39 1.23 -8.39
N ILE A 139 -14.14 1.95 -7.31
CA ILE A 139 -14.23 1.43 -5.95
C ILE A 139 -15.32 2.19 -5.21
N ASP A 140 -16.36 1.50 -4.79
CA ASP A 140 -17.37 2.03 -3.87
C ASP A 140 -17.00 1.58 -2.45
N GLY A 141 -16.73 2.52 -1.56
CA GLY A 141 -16.31 2.20 -0.21
C GLY A 141 -17.39 1.47 0.58
N VAL A 142 -16.98 0.44 1.33
CA VAL A 142 -17.83 -0.33 2.24
C VAL A 142 -17.49 0.03 3.69
N GLU A 143 -18.40 -0.26 4.60
CA GLU A 143 -18.19 0.01 6.03
C GLU A 143 -17.01 -0.80 6.60
N LYS A 144 -16.88 -2.05 6.15
CA LYS A 144 -15.83 -2.99 6.59
C LYS A 144 -15.58 -4.07 5.54
N LEU A 145 -14.39 -4.64 5.59
CA LEU A 145 -14.06 -5.88 4.91
C LEU A 145 -14.25 -7.06 5.87
N GLU A 146 -14.51 -8.24 5.32
CA GLU A 146 -14.63 -9.49 6.08
C GLU A 146 -13.40 -10.37 5.85
N GLY A 147 -12.96 -11.08 6.90
CA GLY A 147 -11.87 -12.02 6.81
C GLY A 147 -12.13 -13.14 5.81
N ALA A 148 -11.13 -13.48 5.02
CA ALA A 148 -11.23 -14.49 3.98
C ALA A 148 -9.88 -15.18 3.72
N LYS A 149 -9.92 -16.31 3.01
CA LYS A 149 -8.71 -16.89 2.41
C LYS A 149 -8.42 -16.22 1.08
N VAL A 150 -7.27 -15.54 0.99
CA VAL A 150 -6.82 -14.75 -0.16
C VAL A 150 -5.43 -15.17 -0.61
N ILE A 151 -5.09 -14.83 -1.84
CA ILE A 151 -3.83 -15.22 -2.49
C ILE A 151 -2.96 -13.98 -2.70
N ALA A 152 -1.69 -14.07 -2.32
CA ALA A 152 -0.68 -13.08 -2.72
C ALA A 152 -0.31 -13.30 -4.19
N THR A 153 -1.09 -12.73 -5.12
CA THR A 153 -0.90 -12.95 -6.56
C THR A 153 0.39 -12.37 -7.13
N ASP A 154 0.95 -11.41 -6.45
CA ASP A 154 2.26 -10.80 -6.70
C ASP A 154 2.74 -10.08 -5.43
N LEU A 155 3.97 -9.53 -5.47
CA LEU A 155 4.60 -8.83 -4.37
C LEU A 155 3.72 -7.72 -3.76
N ARG A 156 3.17 -6.83 -4.60
CA ARG A 156 2.41 -5.66 -4.14
C ARG A 156 0.97 -6.01 -3.77
N ALA A 157 0.37 -6.95 -4.51
CA ALA A 157 -0.91 -7.53 -4.16
C ALA A 157 -0.85 -8.23 -2.79
N GLY A 158 0.22 -9.00 -2.55
CA GLY A 158 0.43 -9.65 -1.26
C GLY A 158 0.50 -8.66 -0.10
N ALA A 159 1.30 -7.59 -0.22
CA ALA A 159 1.37 -6.53 0.77
C ALA A 159 0.00 -5.83 0.97
N ALA A 160 -0.74 -5.61 -0.11
CA ALA A 160 -2.10 -5.08 -0.03
C ALA A 160 -3.04 -6.03 0.74
N MET A 161 -2.96 -7.35 0.52
CA MET A 161 -3.76 -8.33 1.26
C MET A 161 -3.40 -8.37 2.75
N VAL A 162 -2.13 -8.11 3.12
CA VAL A 162 -1.76 -7.94 4.53
C VAL A 162 -2.52 -6.76 5.13
N ILE A 163 -2.52 -5.59 4.48
CA ILE A 163 -3.27 -4.43 4.97
C ILE A 163 -4.77 -4.74 5.04
N ALA A 164 -5.33 -5.40 4.02
CA ALA A 164 -6.73 -5.80 4.01
C ALA A 164 -7.07 -6.72 5.19
N GLY A 165 -6.20 -7.67 5.52
CA GLY A 165 -6.35 -8.54 6.69
C GLY A 165 -6.31 -7.79 8.02
N LEU A 166 -5.48 -6.74 8.15
CA LEU A 166 -5.39 -5.93 9.37
C LEU A 166 -6.67 -5.13 9.68
N ILE A 167 -7.46 -4.82 8.64
CA ILE A 167 -8.69 -4.01 8.76
C ILE A 167 -9.97 -4.83 8.61
N ALA A 168 -9.85 -6.10 8.25
CA ALA A 168 -10.99 -6.99 8.07
C ALA A 168 -11.58 -7.44 9.41
N ASN A 169 -12.86 -7.69 9.41
CA ASN A 169 -13.55 -8.32 10.52
C ASN A 169 -13.36 -9.84 10.49
N GLY A 170 -12.82 -10.43 11.52
CA GLY A 170 -12.49 -11.88 11.57
C GLY A 170 -11.07 -12.20 11.10
N GLU A 171 -10.81 -13.46 10.79
CA GLU A 171 -9.48 -13.97 10.43
C GLU A 171 -9.28 -13.96 8.90
N THR A 172 -8.12 -13.49 8.45
CA THR A 172 -7.71 -13.55 7.04
C THR A 172 -6.50 -14.48 6.90
N GLU A 173 -6.62 -15.50 6.04
CA GLU A 173 -5.51 -16.36 5.65
C GLU A 173 -4.94 -15.90 4.31
N ILE A 174 -3.66 -15.57 4.29
CA ILE A 174 -2.95 -15.19 3.06
C ILE A 174 -2.02 -16.32 2.65
N VAL A 175 -2.18 -16.84 1.44
CA VAL A 175 -1.33 -17.90 0.87
C VAL A 175 -0.40 -17.36 -0.21
N ASP A 176 0.58 -18.15 -0.63
CA ASP A 176 1.63 -17.81 -1.62
C ASP A 176 2.46 -16.59 -1.18
N ILE A 177 2.78 -16.55 0.12
CA ILE A 177 3.45 -15.41 0.78
C ILE A 177 4.91 -15.22 0.37
N GLU A 178 5.53 -16.16 -0.32
CA GLU A 178 6.86 -16.04 -0.90
C GLU A 178 6.95 -14.85 -1.87
N HIS A 179 5.85 -14.44 -2.47
CA HIS A 179 5.80 -13.22 -3.27
C HIS A 179 6.04 -11.97 -2.42
N ILE A 180 5.54 -11.93 -1.18
CA ILE A 180 5.69 -10.79 -0.26
C ILE A 180 7.14 -10.69 0.21
N ASP A 181 7.76 -11.82 0.55
CA ASP A 181 9.10 -11.88 1.13
C ASP A 181 10.19 -11.28 0.22
N ARG A 182 9.94 -11.21 -1.08
CA ARG A 182 10.87 -10.62 -2.04
C ARG A 182 11.12 -9.12 -1.88
N GLY A 183 10.23 -8.39 -1.24
CA GLY A 183 10.35 -6.94 -1.08
C GLY A 183 9.86 -6.40 0.26
N TYR A 184 9.28 -7.25 1.10
CA TYR A 184 8.87 -6.90 2.46
C TYR A 184 9.39 -7.94 3.45
N PRO A 185 10.71 -7.90 3.74
CA PRO A 185 11.30 -8.87 4.65
C PRO A 185 10.67 -8.76 6.04
N HIS A 186 10.23 -9.91 6.58
CA HIS A 186 9.63 -10.00 7.92
C HIS A 186 8.46 -9.02 8.14
N ILE A 187 7.59 -8.86 7.15
CA ILE A 187 6.46 -7.92 7.21
C ILE A 187 5.58 -8.18 8.44
N GLU A 188 5.37 -9.45 8.81
CA GLU A 188 4.59 -9.83 9.99
C GLU A 188 5.23 -9.38 11.30
N GLU A 189 6.55 -9.37 11.39
CA GLU A 189 7.26 -8.90 12.59
C GLU A 189 7.17 -7.39 12.73
N LYS A 190 7.30 -6.67 11.60
CA LYS A 190 7.18 -5.21 11.56
C LYS A 190 5.77 -4.78 11.98
N PHE A 191 4.72 -5.38 11.42
CA PHE A 191 3.35 -5.06 11.83
C PHE A 191 3.05 -5.50 13.27
N ARG A 192 3.57 -6.64 13.73
CA ARG A 192 3.43 -7.07 15.13
C ARG A 192 4.08 -6.08 16.09
N SER A 193 5.22 -5.50 15.75
CA SER A 193 5.88 -4.48 16.58
C SER A 193 5.06 -3.19 16.70
N LEU A 194 4.14 -2.94 15.77
CA LEU A 194 3.17 -1.86 15.79
C LEU A 194 1.85 -2.23 16.48
N GLY A 195 1.74 -3.46 17.00
CA GLY A 195 0.55 -3.92 17.75
C GLY A 195 -0.44 -4.74 16.92
N ALA A 196 -0.12 -5.10 15.68
CA ALA A 196 -0.99 -5.94 14.86
C ALA A 196 -1.01 -7.39 15.35
N ASP A 197 -2.20 -8.02 15.31
CA ASP A 197 -2.35 -9.47 15.51
C ASP A 197 -2.14 -10.19 14.16
N ILE A 198 -0.90 -10.51 13.89
CA ILE A 198 -0.46 -11.18 12.66
C ILE A 198 0.59 -12.23 12.96
N ARG A 199 0.51 -13.38 12.30
CA ARG A 199 1.46 -14.47 12.47
C ARG A 199 1.75 -15.19 11.15
N ARG A 200 2.98 -15.67 11.03
CA ARG A 200 3.36 -16.59 9.95
C ARG A 200 3.08 -18.01 10.40
N VAL A 201 2.44 -18.79 9.56
CA VAL A 201 2.18 -20.21 9.76
C VAL A 201 2.98 -21.00 8.72
N VAL A 202 3.89 -21.87 9.20
CA VAL A 202 4.61 -22.81 8.33
C VAL A 202 3.77 -24.08 8.26
N ARG A 203 3.36 -24.45 7.06
CA ARG A 203 2.64 -25.71 6.78
C ARG A 203 3.58 -26.72 6.15
#